data_581010335872f609b80e5e923408d29f
#
_entry.id   581010335872f609b80e5e923408d29f
#
_cell.length_a   1.000
_cell.length_b   1.000
_cell.length_c   1.000
_cell.angle_alpha   90.00
_cell.angle_beta   90.00
_cell.angle_gamma   90.00
#
_symmetry.space_group_name_H-M   'P 1'
#
loop_
_entity.id
_entity.type
_entity.pdbx_description
1 polymer ?
#
loop_
_entity_poly.entity_id
_entity_poly.type
_entity_poly.pdbx_seq_one_letter_code
_entity_poly.pdbx_strand_id
1 'polypeptide(L)'
;MLLVEEDSHSANEVKASPLPWIAAGALFVVAVSAGFGWWRAMQLVEQPQVRLDVDLGPNISLATQTGSSNVIIAPDGTRLVYLADVAGGQSSLFIRKLDQTKAIELPGTQGANAPFFSPDSQWVGFAVGEKLYKVPVEGGAAVPLGEMDDSITGSSWGEDGNITTAVLLKSLFRTPSSGGSAVPLAELANGELTFAAPQILPGGKAILYSASTGSRNDPDRARVEVLSLGDHSRKMVVQGGTSARYLATGKKSGYLVYANRSTLFAVPFDLDHLEKQGTPVAVLDDVWFHPTTYESQFDVSRTGALVYRKAGGGADGMTTIQWVDAAGKKEPLVSKPGGFQYIRLSPDGRRLAAEVIEGTGKDIRVYDFERETWTQLSAGGVFFKPAWSPDGQSVVFGSFGGLYWARSDGASQPQLLFSTRQAVVQPWSMTPDGKRLVFSDGSGFAAQLWSVPLESAGGQLKAGKPEHFLKSAFRDAEAFLAPDGKWLAYDSNSSGSDEIYVRAFPDNGGLWKISNNGGRNPIWSRNGHELLYQAGDQMMAVSYSAKDGAFAPEKPRVWLDKVGGIAWDLSPDGKRLLVLAPAGSPDAAKPEHEVVLFQNFFEYLRQKAPVGK
;
A
#
# COMPACT_ATOMS: atom_id res chain seq x y z
N MET A 1 -48.84 -114.66 16.87
CA MET A 1 -49.12 -114.56 15.47
C MET A 1 -49.75 -113.18 15.26
N LEU A 2 -48.95 -112.18 15.04
CA LEU A 2 -49.42 -110.85 14.73
C LEU A 2 -48.34 -110.20 13.83
N LEU A 3 -48.77 -109.82 12.63
CA LEU A 3 -47.99 -109.14 11.59
C LEU A 3 -47.74 -107.72 12.02
N VAL A 4 -46.52 -107.26 11.86
CA VAL A 4 -46.17 -105.86 12.00
C VAL A 4 -45.95 -105.35 10.56
N GLU A 5 -46.80 -104.35 10.11
CA GLU A 5 -46.64 -103.56 8.90
C GLU A 5 -45.53 -102.52 9.12
N GLU A 6 -44.57 -102.49 8.23
CA GLU A 6 -43.57 -101.45 8.13
C GLU A 6 -44.12 -100.30 7.23
N ASP A 7 -44.37 -99.13 7.82
CA ASP A 7 -44.70 -97.92 7.09
C ASP A 7 -43.38 -97.23 6.64
N SER A 8 -43.15 -97.24 5.36
CA SER A 8 -42.05 -96.48 4.71
C SER A 8 -42.42 -95.01 4.51
N HIS A 9 -41.93 -94.13 5.36
CA HIS A 9 -41.99 -92.70 5.10
C HIS A 9 -40.96 -92.32 4.06
N SER A 10 -41.42 -91.95 2.84
CA SER A 10 -40.61 -91.25 1.82
C SER A 10 -40.36 -89.78 2.23
N ALA A 11 -39.15 -89.47 2.58
CA ALA A 11 -38.74 -88.06 2.75
C ALA A 11 -38.76 -87.33 1.41
N ASN A 12 -39.68 -86.38 1.30
CA ASN A 12 -39.68 -85.41 0.15
C ASN A 12 -38.51 -84.45 0.29
N GLU A 13 -37.44 -84.56 -0.53
CA GLU A 13 -36.39 -83.56 -0.68
C GLU A 13 -36.98 -82.29 -1.31
N VAL A 14 -37.15 -81.25 -0.47
CA VAL A 14 -37.47 -79.92 -0.93
C VAL A 14 -36.22 -79.36 -1.59
N LYS A 15 -36.15 -79.40 -2.94
CA LYS A 15 -35.09 -78.71 -3.69
C LYS A 15 -35.21 -77.20 -3.46
N ALA A 16 -34.27 -76.64 -2.66
CA ALA A 16 -34.19 -75.20 -2.41
C ALA A 16 -34.02 -74.47 -3.75
N SER A 17 -34.96 -73.59 -4.05
CA SER A 17 -34.92 -72.74 -5.28
C SER A 17 -33.67 -71.83 -5.23
N PRO A 18 -32.87 -71.77 -6.29
CA PRO A 18 -31.69 -70.87 -6.32
C PRO A 18 -32.05 -69.38 -6.44
N LEU A 19 -33.34 -69.04 -6.63
CA LEU A 19 -33.82 -67.66 -6.82
C LEU A 19 -33.37 -66.69 -5.71
N PRO A 20 -33.46 -67.01 -4.40
CA PRO A 20 -33.00 -66.02 -3.37
C PRO A 20 -31.51 -65.76 -3.39
N TRP A 21 -30.69 -66.72 -3.78
CA TRP A 21 -29.24 -66.53 -3.91
C TRP A 21 -28.86 -65.72 -5.18
N ILE A 22 -29.59 -65.83 -6.27
CA ILE A 22 -29.46 -65.04 -7.48
C ILE A 22 -29.86 -63.57 -7.20
N ALA A 23 -30.98 -63.37 -6.47
CA ALA A 23 -31.42 -62.04 -6.04
C ALA A 23 -30.42 -61.38 -5.07
N ALA A 24 -29.86 -62.11 -4.11
CA ALA A 24 -28.83 -61.63 -3.19
C ALA A 24 -27.52 -61.25 -3.94
N GLY A 25 -27.11 -62.07 -4.90
CA GLY A 25 -25.94 -61.78 -5.75
C GLY A 25 -26.15 -60.52 -6.64
N ALA A 26 -27.34 -60.36 -7.21
CA ALA A 26 -27.66 -59.15 -7.99
C ALA A 26 -27.67 -57.88 -7.12
N LEU A 27 -28.25 -57.93 -5.91
CA LEU A 27 -28.24 -56.82 -4.97
C LEU A 27 -26.80 -56.47 -4.49
N PHE A 28 -25.95 -57.48 -4.27
CA PHE A 28 -24.55 -57.27 -3.92
C PHE A 28 -23.77 -56.56 -5.05
N VAL A 29 -23.97 -56.99 -6.32
CA VAL A 29 -23.33 -56.32 -7.49
C VAL A 29 -23.81 -54.88 -7.61
N VAL A 30 -25.11 -54.61 -7.41
CA VAL A 30 -25.64 -53.23 -7.42
C VAL A 30 -25.04 -52.39 -6.28
N ALA A 31 -24.95 -52.95 -5.07
CA ALA A 31 -24.36 -52.24 -3.94
C ALA A 31 -22.85 -51.96 -4.12
N VAL A 32 -22.09 -52.91 -4.67
CA VAL A 32 -20.67 -52.71 -5.02
C VAL A 32 -20.51 -51.70 -6.15
N SER A 33 -21.36 -51.77 -7.15
CA SER A 33 -21.31 -50.81 -8.29
C SER A 33 -21.69 -49.38 -7.83
N ALA A 34 -22.71 -49.25 -6.97
CA ALA A 34 -23.10 -47.98 -6.36
C ALA A 34 -22.01 -47.46 -5.42
N GLY A 35 -21.41 -48.33 -4.59
CA GLY A 35 -20.29 -47.97 -3.73
C GLY A 35 -19.05 -47.52 -4.52
N PHE A 36 -18.74 -48.23 -5.61
CA PHE A 36 -17.65 -47.85 -6.49
C PHE A 36 -17.96 -46.56 -7.27
N GLY A 37 -19.17 -46.38 -7.73
CA GLY A 37 -19.63 -45.13 -8.39
C GLY A 37 -19.57 -43.96 -7.40
N TRP A 38 -19.98 -44.16 -6.15
CA TRP A 38 -19.90 -43.16 -5.11
C TRP A 38 -18.45 -42.87 -4.70
N TRP A 39 -17.61 -43.90 -4.52
CA TRP A 39 -16.18 -43.75 -4.28
C TRP A 39 -15.48 -43.00 -5.43
N ARG A 40 -15.80 -43.32 -6.69
CA ARG A 40 -15.27 -42.61 -7.87
C ARG A 40 -15.77 -41.18 -7.98
N ALA A 41 -17.04 -40.92 -7.59
CA ALA A 41 -17.58 -39.55 -7.53
C ALA A 41 -16.99 -38.73 -6.37
N MET A 42 -16.50 -39.40 -5.32
CA MET A 42 -15.78 -38.77 -4.22
C MET A 42 -14.29 -38.56 -4.49
N GLN A 43 -13.71 -39.18 -5.51
CA GLN A 43 -12.36 -38.84 -5.94
C GLN A 43 -12.36 -37.39 -6.42
N LEU A 44 -11.67 -36.52 -5.67
CA LEU A 44 -11.37 -35.16 -6.06
C LEU A 44 -10.75 -35.20 -7.46
N VAL A 45 -11.47 -34.77 -8.48
CA VAL A 45 -10.90 -34.55 -9.79
C VAL A 45 -9.85 -33.48 -9.62
N GLU A 46 -8.58 -33.82 -9.78
CA GLU A 46 -7.51 -32.83 -9.78
C GLU A 46 -7.83 -31.80 -10.87
N GLN A 47 -8.23 -30.62 -10.44
CA GLN A 47 -8.49 -29.54 -11.38
C GLN A 47 -7.14 -28.98 -11.83
N PRO A 48 -6.94 -28.76 -13.14
CA PRO A 48 -5.68 -28.26 -13.65
C PRO A 48 -5.38 -26.90 -13.05
N GLN A 49 -4.11 -26.71 -12.67
CA GLN A 49 -3.60 -25.43 -12.23
C GLN A 49 -3.43 -24.52 -13.45
N VAL A 50 -4.09 -23.37 -13.43
CA VAL A 50 -4.06 -22.42 -14.56
C VAL A 50 -3.57 -21.08 -14.06
N ARG A 51 -2.49 -20.59 -14.68
CA ARG A 51 -2.00 -19.21 -14.48
C ARG A 51 -2.25 -18.42 -15.75
N LEU A 52 -2.94 -17.30 -15.62
CA LEU A 52 -3.31 -16.43 -16.73
C LEU A 52 -2.85 -15.01 -16.43
N ASP A 53 -2.17 -14.40 -17.37
CA ASP A 53 -1.94 -12.97 -17.35
C ASP A 53 -3.25 -12.28 -17.80
N VAL A 54 -3.76 -11.40 -16.96
CA VAL A 54 -5.01 -10.67 -17.17
C VAL A 54 -4.66 -9.22 -17.49
N ASP A 55 -4.82 -8.85 -18.74
CA ASP A 55 -4.68 -7.48 -19.21
C ASP A 55 -5.87 -6.63 -18.74
N LEU A 56 -5.63 -5.59 -17.96
CA LEU A 56 -6.62 -4.69 -17.39
C LEU A 56 -7.05 -3.56 -18.36
N GLY A 57 -6.31 -3.41 -19.46
CA GLY A 57 -6.60 -2.46 -20.54
C GLY A 57 -5.46 -1.46 -20.79
N PRO A 58 -5.29 -0.99 -22.04
CA PRO A 58 -4.12 -0.22 -22.47
C PRO A 58 -3.99 1.18 -21.85
N ASN A 59 -5.09 1.71 -21.31
CA ASN A 59 -5.11 3.05 -20.67
C ASN A 59 -5.18 2.96 -19.14
N ILE A 60 -4.96 1.77 -18.57
CA ILE A 60 -4.96 1.51 -17.14
C ILE A 60 -3.50 1.52 -16.66
N SER A 61 -3.23 2.26 -15.60
CA SER A 61 -1.99 2.16 -14.84
C SER A 61 -2.36 1.82 -13.41
N LEU A 62 -1.96 0.64 -12.94
CA LEU A 62 -2.17 0.28 -11.54
C LEU A 62 -1.47 1.29 -10.63
N ALA A 63 -2.19 1.82 -9.66
CA ALA A 63 -1.63 2.78 -8.72
C ALA A 63 -0.41 2.17 -8.00
N THR A 64 0.61 3.00 -7.76
CA THR A 64 1.86 2.58 -7.12
C THR A 64 1.93 2.96 -5.65
N GLN A 65 1.11 3.92 -5.23
CA GLN A 65 1.12 4.47 -3.87
C GLN A 65 -0.15 4.05 -3.13
N THR A 66 -0.04 3.01 -2.32
CA THR A 66 -1.16 2.64 -1.43
C THR A 66 -0.65 1.98 -0.18
N GLY A 67 -1.45 2.08 0.87
CA GLY A 67 -1.27 1.40 2.13
C GLY A 67 -1.96 0.03 2.19
N SER A 68 -2.36 -0.57 1.03
CA SER A 68 -3.00 -1.89 0.95
C SER A 68 -2.93 -2.47 -0.47
N SER A 69 -3.44 -3.69 -0.67
CA SER A 69 -3.48 -4.29 -2.01
C SER A 69 -4.32 -3.47 -2.99
N ASN A 70 -3.73 -3.15 -4.15
CA ASN A 70 -4.39 -2.41 -5.23
C ASN A 70 -5.24 -3.30 -6.13
N VAL A 71 -5.11 -4.61 -5.99
CA VAL A 71 -5.85 -5.61 -6.73
C VAL A 71 -6.43 -6.60 -5.75
N ILE A 72 -7.74 -6.78 -5.78
CA ILE A 72 -8.47 -7.73 -4.95
C ILE A 72 -9.40 -8.58 -5.80
N ILE A 73 -9.67 -9.80 -5.33
CA ILE A 73 -10.59 -10.73 -5.96
C ILE A 73 -11.84 -10.92 -5.10
N ALA A 74 -13.02 -10.93 -5.75
CA ALA A 74 -14.27 -11.19 -5.04
C ALA A 74 -14.23 -12.54 -4.32
N PRO A 75 -14.86 -12.67 -3.13
CA PRO A 75 -14.96 -13.94 -2.42
C PRO A 75 -15.48 -15.11 -3.26
N ASP A 76 -16.43 -14.85 -4.18
CA ASP A 76 -16.98 -15.83 -5.12
C ASP A 76 -16.03 -16.17 -6.28
N GLY A 77 -14.91 -15.44 -6.44
CA GLY A 77 -13.94 -15.67 -7.50
C GLY A 77 -14.34 -15.18 -8.88
N THR A 78 -15.41 -14.39 -9.01
CA THR A 78 -15.98 -14.01 -10.33
C THR A 78 -15.55 -12.64 -10.82
N ARG A 79 -15.01 -11.78 -9.95
CA ARG A 79 -14.68 -10.39 -10.25
C ARG A 79 -13.34 -9.98 -9.65
N LEU A 80 -12.65 -9.08 -10.35
CA LEU A 80 -11.53 -8.32 -9.83
C LEU A 80 -11.94 -6.88 -9.59
N VAL A 81 -11.47 -6.28 -8.51
CA VAL A 81 -11.46 -4.84 -8.31
C VAL A 81 -10.01 -4.38 -8.20
N TYR A 82 -9.68 -3.29 -8.85
CA TYR A 82 -8.35 -2.73 -8.80
C TYR A 82 -8.37 -1.21 -8.80
N LEU A 83 -7.34 -0.66 -8.19
CA LEU A 83 -7.09 0.77 -8.13
C LEU A 83 -6.19 1.17 -9.29
N ALA A 84 -6.66 2.11 -10.11
CA ALA A 84 -5.89 2.59 -11.25
C ALA A 84 -5.88 4.12 -11.32
N ASP A 85 -4.76 4.65 -11.79
CA ASP A 85 -4.60 6.05 -12.07
C ASP A 85 -5.28 6.40 -13.40
N VAL A 86 -6.13 7.41 -13.37
CA VAL A 86 -6.83 7.92 -14.54
C VAL A 86 -6.07 9.11 -15.10
N ALA A 87 -5.93 9.18 -16.43
CA ALA A 87 -5.20 10.28 -17.08
C ALA A 87 -5.70 11.66 -16.62
N GLY A 88 -4.80 12.43 -16.01
CA GLY A 88 -5.06 13.77 -15.51
C GLY A 88 -5.78 13.87 -14.15
N GLY A 89 -5.90 12.78 -13.39
CA GLY A 89 -6.69 12.78 -12.17
C GLY A 89 -6.17 11.93 -11.01
N GLN A 90 -7.07 11.76 -10.07
CA GLN A 90 -6.90 10.88 -8.91
C GLN A 90 -7.16 9.43 -9.31
N SER A 91 -6.58 8.48 -8.56
CA SER A 91 -6.88 7.06 -8.72
C SER A 91 -8.37 6.79 -8.50
N SER A 92 -8.93 5.85 -9.26
CA SER A 92 -10.32 5.37 -9.12
C SER A 92 -10.35 3.84 -9.04
N LEU A 93 -11.44 3.30 -8.51
CA LEU A 93 -11.67 1.86 -8.51
C LEU A 93 -12.33 1.41 -9.83
N PHE A 94 -11.77 0.37 -10.39
CA PHE A 94 -12.33 -0.34 -11.55
C PHE A 94 -12.75 -1.74 -11.15
N ILE A 95 -13.86 -2.21 -11.69
CA ILE A 95 -14.34 -3.58 -11.53
C ILE A 95 -14.35 -4.29 -12.87
N ARG A 96 -13.90 -5.55 -12.89
CA ARG A 96 -13.91 -6.41 -14.06
C ARG A 96 -14.47 -7.78 -13.72
N LYS A 97 -15.53 -8.20 -14.41
CA LYS A 97 -16.00 -9.60 -14.40
C LYS A 97 -15.00 -10.47 -15.15
N LEU A 98 -14.63 -11.62 -14.60
CA LEU A 98 -13.63 -12.50 -15.22
C LEU A 98 -14.10 -13.17 -16.52
N ASP A 99 -15.40 -13.19 -16.77
CA ASP A 99 -16.02 -13.62 -18.03
C ASP A 99 -16.11 -12.50 -19.09
N GLN A 100 -15.64 -11.28 -18.77
CA GLN A 100 -15.67 -10.10 -19.64
C GLN A 100 -14.27 -9.53 -19.86
N THR A 101 -14.08 -8.92 -21.03
CA THR A 101 -12.79 -8.30 -21.38
C THR A 101 -12.67 -6.84 -20.92
N LYS A 102 -13.80 -6.16 -20.66
CA LYS A 102 -13.83 -4.76 -20.29
C LYS A 102 -14.04 -4.57 -18.79
N ALA A 103 -13.29 -3.65 -18.23
CA ALA A 103 -13.51 -3.14 -16.90
C ALA A 103 -14.43 -1.91 -16.93
N ILE A 104 -15.08 -1.64 -15.81
CA ILE A 104 -15.97 -0.49 -15.60
C ILE A 104 -15.45 0.28 -14.40
N GLU A 105 -15.31 1.59 -14.52
CA GLU A 105 -15.03 2.47 -13.39
C GLU A 105 -16.23 2.49 -12.44
N LEU A 106 -15.97 2.36 -11.13
CA LEU A 106 -16.99 2.49 -10.10
C LEU A 106 -17.22 3.97 -9.80
N PRO A 107 -18.45 4.49 -9.97
CA PRO A 107 -18.74 5.91 -9.73
C PRO A 107 -18.50 6.33 -8.29
N GLY A 108 -17.98 7.55 -8.09
CA GLY A 108 -17.77 8.13 -6.75
C GLY A 108 -16.61 7.51 -5.98
N THR A 109 -15.64 6.90 -6.68
CA THR A 109 -14.46 6.28 -6.08
C THR A 109 -13.15 7.05 -6.35
N GLN A 110 -13.24 8.29 -6.78
CA GLN A 110 -12.07 9.16 -7.00
C GLN A 110 -11.32 9.37 -5.68
N GLY A 111 -10.01 9.15 -5.72
CA GLY A 111 -9.15 9.20 -4.54
C GLY A 111 -9.27 7.98 -3.62
N ALA A 112 -9.94 6.93 -4.07
CA ALA A 112 -10.06 5.69 -3.33
C ALA A 112 -8.72 5.04 -3.02
N ASN A 113 -8.67 4.33 -1.89
CA ASN A 113 -7.57 3.45 -1.50
C ASN A 113 -8.13 2.28 -0.65
N ALA A 114 -7.28 1.30 -0.35
CA ALA A 114 -7.61 0.17 0.54
C ALA A 114 -8.93 -0.55 0.20
N PRO A 115 -9.16 -0.98 -1.05
CA PRO A 115 -10.40 -1.67 -1.41
C PRO A 115 -10.53 -3.02 -0.72
N PHE A 116 -11.78 -3.44 -0.44
CA PHE A 116 -12.11 -4.75 0.10
C PHE A 116 -13.54 -5.14 -0.30
N PHE A 117 -13.82 -6.43 -0.41
CA PHE A 117 -15.16 -6.91 -0.74
C PHE A 117 -16.01 -7.18 0.50
N SER A 118 -17.35 -7.08 0.33
CA SER A 118 -18.29 -7.70 1.25
C SER A 118 -18.27 -9.23 1.13
N PRO A 119 -18.64 -9.97 2.19
CA PRO A 119 -18.62 -11.44 2.19
C PRO A 119 -19.49 -12.09 1.11
N ASP A 120 -20.56 -11.41 0.69
CA ASP A 120 -21.52 -11.82 -0.35
C ASP A 120 -21.12 -11.39 -1.77
N SER A 121 -19.95 -10.74 -1.92
CA SER A 121 -19.43 -10.23 -3.20
C SER A 121 -20.33 -9.16 -3.87
N GLN A 122 -21.26 -8.51 -3.12
CA GLN A 122 -22.18 -7.53 -3.69
C GLN A 122 -21.73 -6.08 -3.52
N TRP A 123 -20.79 -5.84 -2.61
CA TRP A 123 -20.29 -4.50 -2.30
C TRP A 123 -18.78 -4.46 -2.32
N VAL A 124 -18.24 -3.30 -2.70
CA VAL A 124 -16.84 -2.94 -2.51
C VAL A 124 -16.77 -1.86 -1.46
N GLY A 125 -16.05 -2.11 -0.36
CA GLY A 125 -15.66 -1.10 0.60
C GLY A 125 -14.33 -0.47 0.17
N PHE A 126 -14.13 0.80 0.49
CA PHE A 126 -12.90 1.53 0.19
C PHE A 126 -12.76 2.75 1.11
N ALA A 127 -11.57 3.30 1.18
CA ALA A 127 -11.29 4.53 1.89
C ALA A 127 -11.04 5.70 0.91
N VAL A 128 -11.44 6.91 1.30
CA VAL A 128 -11.00 8.17 0.70
C VAL A 128 -10.53 9.06 1.84
N GLY A 129 -9.22 9.27 1.91
CA GLY A 129 -8.65 9.91 3.09
C GLY A 129 -8.88 9.09 4.34
N GLU A 130 -9.48 9.70 5.33
CA GLU A 130 -9.83 9.11 6.62
C GLU A 130 -11.25 8.53 6.64
N LYS A 131 -12.00 8.64 5.54
CA LYS A 131 -13.40 8.22 5.46
C LYS A 131 -13.53 6.86 4.79
N LEU A 132 -14.36 6.02 5.38
CA LEU A 132 -14.72 4.71 4.88
C LEU A 132 -16.03 4.78 4.10
N TYR A 133 -16.06 4.16 2.93
CA TYR A 133 -17.20 4.11 2.02
C TYR A 133 -17.47 2.69 1.54
N LYS A 134 -18.65 2.48 0.96
CA LYS A 134 -19.00 1.31 0.15
C LYS A 134 -19.73 1.69 -1.12
N VAL A 135 -19.57 0.90 -2.17
CA VAL A 135 -20.28 1.04 -3.46
C VAL A 135 -20.76 -0.32 -3.94
N PRO A 136 -21.96 -0.44 -4.56
CA PRO A 136 -22.41 -1.71 -5.13
C PRO A 136 -21.52 -2.15 -6.30
N VAL A 137 -21.25 -3.46 -6.44
CA VAL A 137 -20.41 -4.00 -7.52
C VAL A 137 -21.01 -3.81 -8.92
N GLU A 138 -22.32 -3.62 -9.03
CA GLU A 138 -23.01 -3.32 -10.30
C GLU A 138 -23.09 -1.81 -10.59
N GLY A 139 -22.41 -0.99 -9.78
CA GLY A 139 -22.44 0.48 -9.87
C GLY A 139 -23.54 1.11 -9.01
N GLY A 140 -23.44 2.40 -8.80
CA GLY A 140 -24.33 3.18 -7.95
C GLY A 140 -23.58 4.25 -7.16
N ALA A 141 -24.29 4.99 -6.30
CA ALA A 141 -23.68 6.01 -5.46
C ALA A 141 -22.82 5.37 -4.35
N ALA A 142 -21.66 5.95 -4.08
CA ALA A 142 -20.86 5.60 -2.91
C ALA A 142 -21.59 6.05 -1.62
N VAL A 143 -21.63 5.16 -0.62
CA VAL A 143 -22.31 5.36 0.65
C VAL A 143 -21.26 5.49 1.76
N PRO A 144 -21.24 6.60 2.54
CA PRO A 144 -20.32 6.75 3.66
C PRO A 144 -20.68 5.77 4.79
N LEU A 145 -19.64 5.20 5.42
CA LEU A 145 -19.77 4.26 6.53
C LEU A 145 -19.28 4.84 7.86
N GLY A 146 -18.25 5.69 7.82
CA GLY A 146 -17.66 6.29 9.02
C GLY A 146 -16.39 7.06 8.70
N GLU A 147 -15.86 7.71 9.72
CA GLU A 147 -14.63 8.48 9.66
C GLU A 147 -13.65 7.94 10.69
N MET A 148 -12.39 7.85 10.32
CA MET A 148 -11.27 7.42 11.16
C MET A 148 -10.43 8.65 11.50
N ASP A 149 -9.57 8.52 12.50
CA ASP A 149 -8.72 9.64 12.93
C ASP A 149 -7.40 9.74 12.16
N ASP A 150 -7.13 8.81 11.21
CA ASP A 150 -5.91 8.76 10.41
C ASP A 150 -6.08 7.82 9.20
N SER A 151 -5.04 7.69 8.41
CA SER A 151 -5.02 6.89 7.17
C SER A 151 -5.33 5.41 7.41
N ILE A 152 -6.17 4.85 6.56
CA ILE A 152 -6.57 3.45 6.60
C ILE A 152 -5.52 2.58 5.90
N THR A 153 -5.02 1.56 6.61
CA THR A 153 -4.01 0.60 6.13
C THR A 153 -4.59 -0.76 5.77
N GLY A 154 -5.89 -0.85 5.62
CA GLY A 154 -6.61 -2.03 5.20
C GLY A 154 -7.89 -2.27 5.99
N SER A 155 -8.81 -2.99 5.37
CA SER A 155 -10.09 -3.34 6.00
C SER A 155 -10.54 -4.75 5.60
N SER A 156 -11.42 -5.31 6.42
CA SER A 156 -12.05 -6.61 6.18
C SER A 156 -13.50 -6.57 6.62
N TRP A 157 -14.39 -7.07 5.78
CA TRP A 157 -15.83 -7.12 6.07
C TRP A 157 -16.23 -8.51 6.53
N GLY A 158 -16.80 -8.61 7.74
CA GLY A 158 -17.24 -9.85 8.35
C GLY A 158 -18.67 -10.25 7.97
N GLU A 159 -18.97 -11.53 8.08
CA GLU A 159 -20.33 -12.08 7.88
C GLU A 159 -21.31 -11.60 8.96
N ASP A 160 -20.80 -11.08 10.06
CA ASP A 160 -21.56 -10.46 11.15
C ASP A 160 -22.04 -9.03 10.84
N GLY A 161 -21.77 -8.54 9.62
CA GLY A 161 -22.14 -7.20 9.18
C GLY A 161 -21.25 -6.09 9.74
N ASN A 162 -20.09 -6.42 10.32
CA ASN A 162 -19.12 -5.43 10.79
C ASN A 162 -17.88 -5.40 9.90
N ILE A 163 -17.24 -4.25 9.86
CA ILE A 163 -15.99 -4.01 9.14
C ILE A 163 -14.89 -3.77 10.18
N THR A 164 -13.81 -4.54 10.08
CA THR A 164 -12.59 -4.28 10.84
C THR A 164 -11.65 -3.46 9.98
N THR A 165 -11.19 -2.33 10.50
CA THR A 165 -10.31 -1.39 9.81
C THR A 165 -9.04 -1.17 10.62
N ALA A 166 -7.89 -1.32 9.98
CA ALA A 166 -6.60 -0.96 10.53
C ALA A 166 -6.29 0.50 10.18
N VAL A 167 -5.93 1.29 11.19
CA VAL A 167 -5.61 2.72 11.06
C VAL A 167 -4.14 2.93 11.40
N LEU A 168 -3.48 3.69 10.57
CA LEU A 168 -2.05 3.95 10.66
C LEU A 168 -1.68 4.53 12.04
N LEU A 169 -0.68 3.92 12.69
CA LEU A 169 -0.13 4.36 13.99
C LEU A 169 -1.15 4.43 15.14
N LYS A 170 -2.27 3.74 14.95
CA LYS A 170 -3.34 3.66 15.94
C LYS A 170 -3.76 2.21 16.18
N SER A 171 -5.03 1.93 16.03
CA SER A 171 -5.71 0.71 16.45
C SER A 171 -6.27 -0.09 15.28
N LEU A 172 -6.74 -1.28 15.60
CA LEU A 172 -7.83 -1.91 14.84
C LEU A 172 -9.16 -1.35 15.35
N PHE A 173 -10.03 -0.96 14.43
CA PHE A 173 -11.36 -0.45 14.71
C PHE A 173 -12.44 -1.36 14.13
N ARG A 174 -13.61 -1.33 14.73
CA ARG A 174 -14.81 -2.02 14.24
C ARG A 174 -15.89 -1.01 13.94
N THR A 175 -16.45 -1.05 12.72
CA THR A 175 -17.50 -0.15 12.25
C THR A 175 -18.65 -1.00 11.68
N PRO A 176 -19.92 -0.73 11.99
CA PRO A 176 -21.04 -1.41 11.34
C PRO A 176 -21.06 -1.13 9.83
N SER A 177 -21.37 -2.12 9.04
CA SER A 177 -21.50 -1.95 7.57
C SER A 177 -22.74 -1.13 7.16
N SER A 178 -23.63 -0.86 8.09
CA SER A 178 -24.72 0.10 7.95
C SER A 178 -24.31 1.55 8.19
N GLY A 179 -23.07 1.77 8.62
CA GLY A 179 -22.55 3.06 9.04
C GLY A 179 -22.66 3.28 10.54
N GLY A 180 -21.83 4.17 11.07
CA GLY A 180 -21.80 4.53 12.49
C GLY A 180 -20.42 4.83 13.02
N SER A 181 -20.31 5.01 14.33
CA SER A 181 -19.04 5.29 15.00
C SER A 181 -18.14 4.07 15.04
N ALA A 182 -16.87 4.28 14.75
CA ALA A 182 -15.82 3.27 14.88
C ALA A 182 -15.51 3.03 16.37
N VAL A 183 -15.35 1.76 16.75
CA VAL A 183 -15.01 1.34 18.11
C VAL A 183 -13.64 0.65 18.08
N PRO A 184 -12.66 1.05 18.93
CA PRO A 184 -11.36 0.40 18.97
C PRO A 184 -11.48 -1.05 19.45
N LEU A 185 -10.73 -1.96 18.79
CA LEU A 185 -10.66 -3.39 19.11
C LEU A 185 -9.36 -3.78 19.80
N ALA A 186 -8.25 -3.22 19.34
CA ALA A 186 -6.92 -3.49 19.88
C ALA A 186 -6.01 -2.29 19.67
N GLU A 187 -5.32 -1.88 20.71
CA GLU A 187 -4.36 -0.77 20.66
C GLU A 187 -2.94 -1.28 20.38
N LEU A 188 -2.08 -0.40 19.86
CA LEU A 188 -0.67 -0.69 19.67
C LEU A 188 0.02 -0.87 21.02
N ALA A 189 0.79 -1.94 21.17
CA ALA A 189 1.65 -2.16 22.32
C ALA A 189 2.96 -1.34 22.18
N ASN A 190 3.72 -1.23 23.29
CA ASN A 190 5.01 -0.56 23.26
C ASN A 190 5.95 -1.14 22.20
N GLY A 191 6.46 -0.28 21.32
CA GLY A 191 7.34 -0.65 20.21
C GLY A 191 6.61 -1.10 18.95
N GLU A 192 5.28 -1.18 18.94
CA GLU A 192 4.49 -1.38 17.72
C GLU A 192 4.24 -0.04 17.02
N LEU A 193 4.28 -0.07 15.70
CA LEU A 193 4.08 1.14 14.88
C LEU A 193 2.75 1.13 14.16
N THR A 194 2.30 -0.02 13.68
CA THR A 194 1.06 -0.09 12.91
C THR A 194 0.53 -1.52 12.80
N PHE A 195 -0.78 -1.62 12.65
CA PHE A 195 -1.47 -2.81 12.14
C PHE A 195 -1.79 -2.61 10.66
N ALA A 196 -1.87 -3.70 9.90
CA ALA A 196 -2.20 -3.66 8.48
C ALA A 196 -2.89 -4.96 8.01
N ALA A 197 -3.55 -4.86 6.86
CA ALA A 197 -4.12 -5.99 6.12
C ALA A 197 -4.99 -6.93 6.99
N PRO A 198 -5.95 -6.42 7.80
CA PRO A 198 -6.78 -7.28 8.62
C PRO A 198 -7.63 -8.22 7.77
N GLN A 199 -7.91 -9.41 8.31
CA GLN A 199 -8.89 -10.36 7.78
C GLN A 199 -9.70 -10.97 8.92
N ILE A 200 -11.00 -10.82 8.88
CA ILE A 200 -11.89 -11.52 9.79
C ILE A 200 -11.90 -12.99 9.39
N LEU A 201 -11.52 -13.87 10.32
CA LEU A 201 -11.48 -15.31 10.09
C LEU A 201 -12.88 -15.91 10.03
N PRO A 202 -13.09 -17.04 9.31
CA PRO A 202 -14.38 -17.71 9.24
C PRO A 202 -14.98 -17.97 10.64
N GLY A 203 -16.27 -17.71 10.76
CA GLY A 203 -16.99 -17.76 12.03
C GLY A 203 -16.95 -16.49 12.86
N GLY A 204 -16.20 -15.46 12.43
CA GLY A 204 -16.23 -14.10 13.01
C GLY A 204 -15.69 -14.00 14.44
N LYS A 205 -14.92 -15.00 14.92
CA LYS A 205 -14.41 -15.05 16.32
C LYS A 205 -13.01 -14.47 16.49
N ALA A 206 -12.28 -14.30 15.39
CA ALA A 206 -10.92 -13.81 15.43
C ALA A 206 -10.56 -13.00 14.19
N ILE A 207 -9.55 -12.13 14.31
CA ILE A 207 -9.02 -11.29 13.26
C ILE A 207 -7.54 -11.63 13.06
N LEU A 208 -7.17 -11.98 11.84
CA LEU A 208 -5.80 -12.11 11.39
C LEU A 208 -5.32 -10.74 10.90
N TYR A 209 -4.11 -10.32 11.26
CA TYR A 209 -3.55 -9.04 10.82
C TYR A 209 -2.02 -9.05 10.85
N SER A 210 -1.42 -8.08 10.20
CA SER A 210 0.01 -7.84 10.28
C SER A 210 0.30 -6.75 11.30
N ALA A 211 1.26 -6.99 12.19
CA ALA A 211 1.76 -6.01 13.15
C ALA A 211 3.23 -5.70 12.84
N SER A 212 3.58 -4.44 12.77
CA SER A 212 4.96 -4.01 12.56
C SER A 212 5.54 -3.44 13.86
N THR A 213 6.76 -3.85 14.23
CA THR A 213 7.46 -3.42 15.43
C THR A 213 8.80 -2.76 15.09
N GLY A 214 9.15 -1.71 15.82
CA GLY A 214 10.43 -1.03 15.65
C GLY A 214 10.53 -0.22 14.36
N SER A 215 11.65 -0.28 13.68
CA SER A 215 11.80 0.36 12.37
C SER A 215 10.81 -0.26 11.38
N ARG A 216 10.00 0.58 10.71
CA ARG A 216 9.08 0.14 9.64
C ARG A 216 9.78 -0.59 8.49
N ASN A 217 11.12 -0.60 8.46
CA ASN A 217 11.92 -1.07 7.35
C ASN A 217 12.57 -2.44 7.58
N ASP A 218 12.08 -3.21 8.54
CA ASP A 218 12.56 -4.57 8.76
C ASP A 218 11.40 -5.57 8.62
N PRO A 219 11.15 -6.14 7.41
CA PRO A 219 10.10 -7.12 7.20
C PRO A 219 10.29 -8.37 8.07
N ASP A 220 11.52 -8.67 8.51
CA ASP A 220 11.80 -9.81 9.37
C ASP A 220 11.33 -9.57 10.82
N ARG A 221 11.07 -8.31 11.19
CA ARG A 221 10.45 -7.92 12.46
C ARG A 221 8.93 -7.79 12.39
N ALA A 222 8.35 -7.75 11.20
CA ALA A 222 6.90 -7.79 11.05
C ALA A 222 6.38 -9.12 11.60
N ARG A 223 5.17 -9.10 12.13
CA ARG A 223 4.51 -10.29 12.69
C ARG A 223 3.13 -10.44 12.10
N VAL A 224 2.76 -11.68 11.82
CA VAL A 224 1.37 -12.04 11.58
C VAL A 224 0.79 -12.49 12.92
N GLU A 225 -0.26 -11.82 13.34
CA GLU A 225 -0.92 -12.06 14.61
C GLU A 225 -2.41 -12.34 14.43
N VAL A 226 -3.00 -12.98 15.41
CA VAL A 226 -4.43 -13.19 15.52
C VAL A 226 -4.94 -12.54 16.80
N LEU A 227 -5.98 -11.73 16.68
CA LEU A 227 -6.77 -11.17 17.78
C LEU A 227 -8.02 -12.02 17.98
N SER A 228 -8.18 -12.63 19.14
CA SER A 228 -9.44 -13.26 19.56
C SER A 228 -10.46 -12.19 19.96
N LEU A 229 -11.67 -12.24 19.42
CA LEU A 229 -12.73 -11.28 19.72
C LEU A 229 -13.50 -11.62 21.00
N GLY A 230 -13.29 -12.84 21.56
CA GLY A 230 -13.96 -13.27 22.78
C GLY A 230 -13.30 -12.75 24.06
N ASP A 231 -11.97 -12.79 24.11
CA ASP A 231 -11.17 -12.41 25.28
C ASP A 231 -10.15 -11.31 24.99
N HIS A 232 -10.15 -10.77 23.77
CA HIS A 232 -9.22 -9.75 23.27
C HIS A 232 -7.74 -10.16 23.37
N SER A 233 -7.45 -11.46 23.49
CA SER A 233 -6.07 -11.96 23.49
C SER A 233 -5.45 -11.87 22.11
N ARG A 234 -4.15 -11.54 22.07
CA ARG A 234 -3.35 -11.46 20.86
C ARG A 234 -2.33 -12.59 20.84
N LYS A 235 -2.20 -13.27 19.71
CA LYS A 235 -1.28 -14.40 19.53
C LYS A 235 -0.48 -14.20 18.25
N MET A 236 0.85 -14.23 18.37
CA MET A 236 1.74 -14.26 17.23
C MET A 236 1.71 -15.65 16.57
N VAL A 237 1.46 -15.68 15.25
CA VAL A 237 1.42 -16.90 14.44
C VAL A 237 2.70 -17.07 13.62
N VAL A 238 3.16 -15.97 13.01
CA VAL A 238 4.37 -15.97 12.16
C VAL A 238 5.23 -14.75 12.49
N GLN A 239 6.53 -14.97 12.58
CA GLN A 239 7.54 -13.93 12.62
C GLN A 239 8.08 -13.73 11.19
N GLY A 240 8.28 -12.48 10.78
CA GLY A 240 8.83 -12.15 9.46
C GLY A 240 7.80 -12.28 8.33
N GLY A 241 6.52 -11.97 8.59
CA GLY A 241 5.45 -12.06 7.58
C GLY A 241 4.54 -10.83 7.55
N THR A 242 4.05 -10.51 6.36
CA THR A 242 3.11 -9.41 6.11
C THR A 242 1.98 -9.83 5.17
N SER A 243 0.93 -9.02 5.06
CA SER A 243 -0.19 -9.19 4.11
C SER A 243 -0.84 -10.58 4.17
N ALA A 244 -0.97 -11.14 5.40
CA ALA A 244 -1.45 -12.50 5.58
C ALA A 244 -2.91 -12.68 5.17
N ARG A 245 -3.21 -13.84 4.56
CA ARG A 245 -4.55 -14.28 4.19
C ARG A 245 -4.77 -15.73 4.62
N TYR A 246 -5.91 -16.00 5.21
CA TYR A 246 -6.36 -17.35 5.51
C TYR A 246 -7.26 -17.86 4.39
N LEU A 247 -6.95 -19.03 3.87
CA LEU A 247 -7.72 -19.78 2.89
C LEU A 247 -8.33 -21.00 3.55
N ALA A 248 -9.65 -21.05 3.67
CA ALA A 248 -10.35 -22.22 4.17
C ALA A 248 -10.34 -23.34 3.12
N THR A 249 -9.86 -24.53 3.46
CA THR A 249 -9.95 -25.75 2.63
C THR A 249 -10.92 -26.77 3.19
N GLY A 250 -11.48 -26.50 4.36
CA GLY A 250 -12.46 -27.30 5.07
C GLY A 250 -13.14 -26.45 6.15
N LYS A 251 -14.01 -27.08 6.96
CA LYS A 251 -14.75 -26.36 8.01
C LYS A 251 -13.84 -25.76 9.09
N LYS A 252 -12.71 -26.42 9.38
CA LYS A 252 -11.80 -26.06 10.48
C LYS A 252 -10.33 -26.01 10.06
N SER A 253 -10.02 -26.38 8.83
CA SER A 253 -8.68 -26.42 8.28
C SER A 253 -8.53 -25.50 7.08
N GLY A 254 -7.35 -24.97 6.92
CA GLY A 254 -6.99 -24.12 5.79
C GLY A 254 -5.51 -23.86 5.75
N TYR A 255 -5.14 -22.89 4.95
CA TYR A 255 -3.77 -22.42 4.83
C TYR A 255 -3.69 -20.95 5.23
N LEU A 256 -2.65 -20.63 5.95
CA LEU A 256 -2.19 -19.25 6.10
C LEU A 256 -1.20 -18.97 4.98
N VAL A 257 -1.53 -18.03 4.10
CA VAL A 257 -0.65 -17.50 3.04
C VAL A 257 -0.21 -16.10 3.44
N TYR A 258 1.09 -15.85 3.43
CA TYR A 258 1.64 -14.56 3.80
C TYR A 258 2.88 -14.23 2.96
N ALA A 259 3.22 -12.96 2.87
CA ALA A 259 4.39 -12.50 2.16
C ALA A 259 5.56 -12.26 3.12
N ASN A 260 6.76 -12.61 2.68
CA ASN A 260 8.01 -12.02 3.15
C ASN A 260 8.73 -11.46 1.93
N ARG A 261 8.75 -10.13 1.82
CA ARG A 261 9.21 -9.42 0.61
C ARG A 261 8.41 -9.88 -0.62
N SER A 262 9.07 -10.25 -1.70
CA SER A 262 8.44 -10.68 -2.96
C SER A 262 8.10 -12.18 -3.01
N THR A 263 8.26 -12.91 -1.92
CA THR A 263 7.96 -14.35 -1.85
C THR A 263 6.73 -14.61 -0.98
N LEU A 264 5.76 -15.36 -1.50
CA LEU A 264 4.64 -15.90 -0.72
C LEU A 264 5.02 -17.22 -0.09
N PHE A 265 4.70 -17.33 1.18
CA PHE A 265 4.81 -18.55 1.98
C PHE A 265 3.42 -19.07 2.32
N ALA A 266 3.29 -20.37 2.43
CA ALA A 266 2.07 -21.02 2.90
C ALA A 266 2.39 -22.01 4.03
N VAL A 267 1.47 -22.12 4.99
CA VAL A 267 1.54 -23.09 6.06
C VAL A 267 0.13 -23.54 6.41
N PRO A 268 -0.11 -24.84 6.67
CA PRO A 268 -1.39 -25.30 7.20
C PRO A 268 -1.74 -24.59 8.51
N PHE A 269 -3.01 -24.25 8.69
CA PHE A 269 -3.48 -23.46 9.83
C PHE A 269 -4.74 -24.07 10.43
N ASP A 270 -4.70 -24.27 11.75
CA ASP A 270 -5.83 -24.72 12.55
C ASP A 270 -6.65 -23.53 13.02
N LEU A 271 -7.90 -23.46 12.54
CA LEU A 271 -8.80 -22.37 12.87
C LEU A 271 -9.36 -22.42 14.30
N ASP A 272 -9.48 -23.63 14.89
CA ASP A 272 -10.00 -23.78 16.26
C ASP A 272 -8.96 -23.36 17.31
N HIS A 273 -7.69 -23.70 17.08
CA HIS A 273 -6.59 -23.40 18.00
C HIS A 273 -5.84 -22.09 17.64
N LEU A 274 -6.15 -21.52 16.48
CA LEU A 274 -5.50 -20.32 15.92
C LEU A 274 -3.97 -20.49 15.84
N GLU A 275 -3.53 -21.62 15.28
CA GLU A 275 -2.12 -22.02 15.22
C GLU A 275 -1.72 -22.55 13.85
N LYS A 276 -0.48 -22.25 13.45
CA LYS A 276 0.13 -22.89 12.30
C LYS A 276 0.50 -24.34 12.60
N GLN A 277 0.35 -25.21 11.62
CA GLN A 277 0.71 -26.62 11.69
C GLN A 277 1.92 -26.88 10.78
N GLY A 278 3.10 -27.05 11.38
CA GLY A 278 4.33 -27.31 10.66
C GLY A 278 5.13 -26.07 10.27
N THR A 279 6.01 -26.25 9.27
CA THR A 279 6.95 -25.22 8.80
C THR A 279 6.39 -24.55 7.56
N PRO A 280 6.43 -23.21 7.44
CA PRO A 280 6.06 -22.49 6.23
C PRO A 280 6.92 -22.90 5.03
N VAL A 281 6.30 -23.02 3.86
CA VAL A 281 6.95 -23.38 2.60
C VAL A 281 6.77 -22.23 1.62
N ALA A 282 7.84 -21.85 0.90
CA ALA A 282 7.75 -20.89 -0.20
C ALA A 282 6.91 -21.49 -1.34
N VAL A 283 5.88 -20.77 -1.77
CA VAL A 283 4.93 -21.25 -2.78
C VAL A 283 4.91 -20.41 -4.05
N LEU A 284 5.30 -19.15 -3.97
CA LEU A 284 5.32 -18.25 -5.12
C LEU A 284 6.36 -17.16 -4.90
N ASP A 285 7.21 -16.96 -5.89
CA ASP A 285 8.15 -15.86 -5.95
C ASP A 285 7.61 -14.77 -6.90
N ASP A 286 8.28 -13.62 -6.95
CA ASP A 286 8.02 -12.57 -7.93
C ASP A 286 6.68 -11.85 -7.72
N VAL A 287 6.20 -11.78 -6.48
CA VAL A 287 5.04 -10.96 -6.12
C VAL A 287 5.50 -9.54 -5.84
N TRP A 288 4.81 -8.56 -6.43
CA TRP A 288 5.13 -7.15 -6.21
C TRP A 288 5.06 -6.79 -4.72
N PHE A 289 6.08 -6.13 -4.24
CA PHE A 289 6.27 -5.77 -2.84
C PHE A 289 6.69 -4.31 -2.72
N HIS A 290 6.03 -3.57 -1.84
CA HIS A 290 6.39 -2.18 -1.56
C HIS A 290 7.40 -2.10 -0.41
N PRO A 291 8.64 -1.63 -0.66
CA PRO A 291 9.72 -1.69 0.34
C PRO A 291 9.53 -0.75 1.53
N THR A 292 8.61 0.21 1.46
CA THR A 292 8.36 1.17 2.54
C THR A 292 7.15 0.80 3.41
N THR A 293 6.09 0.26 2.81
CA THR A 293 4.85 -0.11 3.54
C THR A 293 4.80 -1.59 3.90
N TYR A 294 5.69 -2.42 3.31
CA TYR A 294 5.76 -3.89 3.44
C TYR A 294 4.51 -4.62 2.96
N GLU A 295 3.79 -3.99 2.09
CA GLU A 295 2.63 -4.61 1.47
C GLU A 295 3.02 -5.36 0.22
N SER A 296 2.44 -6.54 0.09
CA SER A 296 2.53 -7.34 -1.12
C SER A 296 1.20 -7.32 -1.84
N GLN A 297 1.27 -7.22 -3.14
CA GLN A 297 0.10 -7.07 -4.00
C GLN A 297 -0.45 -8.44 -4.40
N PHE A 298 -1.24 -9.04 -3.52
CA PHE A 298 -1.99 -10.26 -3.79
C PHE A 298 -3.27 -10.33 -2.96
N ASP A 299 -4.22 -11.10 -3.43
CA ASP A 299 -5.43 -11.43 -2.71
C ASP A 299 -5.94 -12.82 -3.13
N VAL A 300 -6.80 -13.43 -2.31
CA VAL A 300 -7.29 -14.79 -2.50
C VAL A 300 -8.81 -14.85 -2.34
N SER A 301 -9.46 -15.56 -3.27
CA SER A 301 -10.89 -15.81 -3.18
C SER A 301 -11.21 -16.97 -2.22
N ARG A 302 -12.47 -17.04 -1.77
CA ARG A 302 -12.97 -18.22 -1.02
C ARG A 302 -13.07 -19.48 -1.89
N THR A 303 -13.09 -19.31 -3.21
CA THR A 303 -13.13 -20.42 -4.19
C THR A 303 -11.74 -20.96 -4.53
N GLY A 304 -10.68 -20.37 -3.98
CA GLY A 304 -9.31 -20.85 -4.14
C GLY A 304 -8.57 -20.31 -5.35
N ALA A 305 -8.96 -19.16 -5.86
CA ALA A 305 -8.17 -18.41 -6.83
C ALA A 305 -7.28 -17.39 -6.10
N LEU A 306 -6.06 -17.21 -6.60
CA LEU A 306 -5.12 -16.18 -6.18
C LEU A 306 -5.02 -15.16 -7.32
N VAL A 307 -5.10 -13.86 -6.99
CA VAL A 307 -4.69 -12.79 -7.88
C VAL A 307 -3.44 -12.12 -7.30
N TYR A 308 -2.48 -11.78 -8.15
CA TYR A 308 -1.30 -11.05 -7.72
C TYR A 308 -0.72 -10.20 -8.85
N ARG A 309 -0.02 -9.14 -8.46
CA ARG A 309 0.80 -8.33 -9.36
C ARG A 309 2.21 -8.91 -9.39
N LYS A 310 2.78 -9.12 -10.58
CA LYS A 310 4.18 -9.53 -10.70
C LYS A 310 5.11 -8.42 -10.23
N ALA A 311 6.19 -8.78 -9.56
CA ALA A 311 7.31 -7.89 -9.43
C ALA A 311 7.91 -7.68 -10.84
N GLY A 312 8.01 -6.45 -11.31
CA GLY A 312 8.66 -6.17 -12.58
C GLY A 312 10.16 -6.46 -12.44
N GLY A 313 10.69 -7.29 -13.32
CA GLY A 313 11.99 -7.93 -13.21
C GLY A 313 13.14 -7.02 -12.76
N GLY A 314 13.53 -7.11 -11.51
CA GLY A 314 14.80 -6.63 -10.95
C GLY A 314 15.02 -5.13 -10.82
N ALA A 315 14.15 -4.28 -11.36
CA ALA A 315 14.27 -2.82 -11.32
C ALA A 315 13.09 -2.12 -10.60
N ASP A 316 12.11 -2.89 -10.07
CA ASP A 316 10.94 -2.34 -9.41
C ASP A 316 11.32 -1.56 -8.15
N GLY A 317 10.89 -0.29 -8.13
CA GLY A 317 11.26 0.66 -7.09
C GLY A 317 12.68 1.24 -7.22
N MET A 318 13.47 0.80 -8.20
CA MET A 318 14.76 1.40 -8.50
C MET A 318 14.59 2.61 -9.42
N THR A 319 15.37 3.63 -9.18
CA THR A 319 15.38 4.88 -9.97
C THR A 319 16.80 5.24 -10.38
N THR A 320 16.90 6.04 -11.44
CA THR A 320 18.10 6.74 -11.85
C THR A 320 17.91 8.23 -11.66
N ILE A 321 19.00 8.98 -11.58
CA ILE A 321 18.97 10.43 -11.43
C ILE A 321 19.46 11.06 -12.72
N GLN A 322 18.63 11.92 -13.31
CA GLN A 322 18.94 12.56 -14.60
C GLN A 322 18.51 14.02 -14.62
N TRP A 323 19.22 14.81 -15.41
CA TRP A 323 18.80 16.16 -15.79
C TRP A 323 17.82 16.09 -16.95
N VAL A 324 16.82 16.97 -16.94
CA VAL A 324 15.86 17.15 -18.05
C VAL A 324 15.68 18.65 -18.29
N ASP A 325 15.90 19.11 -19.51
CA ASP A 325 15.66 20.52 -19.87
C ASP A 325 14.21 20.75 -20.37
N ALA A 326 13.85 22.02 -20.60
CA ALA A 326 12.52 22.38 -21.06
C ALA A 326 12.16 21.82 -22.46
N ALA A 327 13.14 21.36 -23.24
CA ALA A 327 12.94 20.69 -24.52
C ALA A 327 12.77 19.14 -24.33
N GLY A 328 12.85 18.65 -23.10
CA GLY A 328 12.76 17.22 -22.79
C GLY A 328 14.06 16.43 -23.02
N LYS A 329 15.20 17.12 -23.30
CA LYS A 329 16.49 16.46 -23.43
C LYS A 329 16.95 15.94 -22.07
N LYS A 330 17.31 14.65 -22.03
CA LYS A 330 17.75 13.94 -20.84
C LYS A 330 19.25 13.77 -20.81
N GLU A 331 19.86 13.99 -19.64
CA GLU A 331 21.28 13.79 -19.39
C GLU A 331 21.45 13.07 -18.04
N PRO A 332 22.00 11.82 -18.03
CA PRO A 332 22.17 11.09 -16.79
C PRO A 332 23.15 11.78 -15.83
N LEU A 333 22.79 11.85 -14.54
CA LEU A 333 23.69 12.26 -13.46
C LEU A 333 24.20 11.02 -12.71
N VAL A 334 23.29 10.15 -12.26
CA VAL A 334 23.62 8.87 -11.63
C VAL A 334 22.94 7.78 -12.44
N SER A 335 23.71 7.11 -13.29
CA SER A 335 23.21 6.08 -14.22
C SER A 335 22.99 4.74 -13.52
N LYS A 336 23.70 4.47 -12.41
CA LYS A 336 23.51 3.23 -11.64
C LYS A 336 22.16 3.31 -10.91
N PRO A 337 21.25 2.36 -11.18
CA PRO A 337 19.98 2.30 -10.47
C PRO A 337 20.17 2.16 -8.96
N GLY A 338 19.34 2.85 -8.20
CA GLY A 338 19.30 2.79 -6.74
C GLY A 338 17.89 3.02 -6.20
N GLY A 339 17.66 2.71 -4.95
CA GLY A 339 16.38 2.92 -4.27
C GLY A 339 16.10 4.38 -3.93
N PHE A 340 16.35 5.32 -4.86
CA PHE A 340 16.15 6.74 -4.61
C PHE A 340 14.65 7.07 -4.61
N GLN A 341 14.18 7.80 -3.58
CA GLN A 341 12.75 8.11 -3.41
C GLN A 341 12.44 9.62 -3.44
N TYR A 342 13.35 10.43 -2.98
CA TYR A 342 13.20 11.88 -2.92
C TYR A 342 14.56 12.55 -3.04
N ILE A 343 14.59 13.71 -3.69
CA ILE A 343 15.84 14.43 -3.97
C ILE A 343 15.69 15.93 -3.72
N ARG A 344 16.77 16.56 -3.25
CA ARG A 344 16.90 18.01 -3.10
C ARG A 344 18.29 18.50 -3.42
N LEU A 345 18.40 19.47 -4.33
CA LEU A 345 19.64 20.15 -4.66
C LEU A 345 20.08 21.10 -3.53
N SER A 346 21.36 21.07 -3.22
CA SER A 346 21.95 22.06 -2.32
C SER A 346 21.75 23.50 -2.82
N PRO A 347 21.77 24.51 -1.94
CA PRO A 347 21.57 25.91 -2.37
C PRO A 347 22.53 26.37 -3.45
N ASP A 348 23.76 25.90 -3.47
CA ASP A 348 24.77 26.18 -4.50
C ASP A 348 24.65 25.31 -5.76
N GLY A 349 23.78 24.27 -5.72
CA GLY A 349 23.58 23.35 -6.83
C GLY A 349 24.72 22.36 -7.10
N ARG A 350 25.69 22.25 -6.17
CA ARG A 350 26.86 21.36 -6.34
C ARG A 350 26.68 19.99 -5.70
N ARG A 351 25.66 19.83 -4.85
CA ARG A 351 25.39 18.59 -4.14
C ARG A 351 23.90 18.26 -4.19
N LEU A 352 23.59 17.01 -3.96
CA LEU A 352 22.24 16.46 -3.94
C LEU A 352 22.01 15.70 -2.64
N ALA A 353 21.02 16.07 -1.84
CA ALA A 353 20.52 15.23 -0.78
C ALA A 353 19.45 14.30 -1.32
N ALA A 354 19.56 13.02 -1.05
CA ALA A 354 18.64 11.99 -1.50
C ALA A 354 18.17 11.12 -0.34
N GLU A 355 16.90 10.76 -0.39
CA GLU A 355 16.31 9.69 0.38
C GLU A 355 16.58 8.38 -0.37
N VAL A 356 17.24 7.42 0.27
CA VAL A 356 17.71 6.18 -0.35
C VAL A 356 17.22 4.98 0.44
N ILE A 357 16.55 4.07 -0.23
CA ILE A 357 16.20 2.76 0.31
C ILE A 357 17.32 1.79 -0.03
N GLU A 358 17.92 1.18 0.98
CA GLU A 358 18.92 0.14 0.81
C GLU A 358 18.71 -0.97 1.86
N GLY A 359 18.47 -2.16 1.40
CA GLY A 359 18.10 -3.27 2.27
C GLY A 359 16.80 -2.99 3.03
N THR A 360 16.88 -2.91 4.36
CA THR A 360 15.75 -2.64 5.26
C THR A 360 15.73 -1.18 5.77
N GLY A 361 16.71 -0.36 5.37
CA GLY A 361 16.89 1.02 5.82
C GLY A 361 16.37 2.03 4.80
N LYS A 362 15.97 3.19 5.33
CA LYS A 362 15.64 4.37 4.56
C LYS A 362 16.50 5.52 5.09
N ASP A 363 17.53 5.83 4.35
CA ASP A 363 18.59 6.72 4.79
C ASP A 363 18.66 8.00 3.99
N ILE A 364 19.27 9.02 4.56
CA ILE A 364 19.61 10.26 3.87
C ILE A 364 21.08 10.21 3.48
N ARG A 365 21.35 10.46 2.20
CA ARG A 365 22.69 10.55 1.64
C ARG A 365 22.86 11.85 0.86
N VAL A 366 24.09 12.32 0.79
CA VAL A 366 24.48 13.49 -0.02
C VAL A 366 25.45 13.05 -1.11
N TYR A 367 25.11 13.37 -2.36
CA TYR A 367 25.97 13.17 -3.52
C TYR A 367 26.69 14.47 -3.86
N ASP A 368 28.01 14.40 -3.97
CA ASP A 368 28.86 15.51 -4.41
C ASP A 368 29.13 15.39 -5.92
N PHE A 369 28.75 16.38 -6.70
CA PHE A 369 28.84 16.34 -8.17
C PHE A 369 30.27 16.40 -8.69
N GLU A 370 31.16 17.10 -7.99
CA GLU A 370 32.56 17.23 -8.39
C GLU A 370 33.36 15.96 -8.06
N ARG A 371 33.07 15.37 -6.91
CA ARG A 371 33.77 14.17 -6.42
C ARG A 371 33.13 12.87 -6.89
N GLU A 372 31.91 12.93 -7.41
CA GLU A 372 31.09 11.76 -7.78
C GLU A 372 30.95 10.72 -6.65
N THR A 373 30.83 11.19 -5.40
CA THR A 373 30.79 10.34 -4.20
C THR A 373 29.55 10.58 -3.37
N TRP A 374 29.07 9.50 -2.73
CA TRP A 374 28.00 9.54 -1.76
C TRP A 374 28.54 9.61 -0.34
N THR A 375 28.02 10.53 0.45
CA THR A 375 28.21 10.64 1.89
C THR A 375 26.93 10.24 2.60
N GLN A 376 26.98 9.27 3.49
CA GLN A 376 25.84 8.85 4.30
C GLN A 376 25.67 9.78 5.50
N LEU A 377 24.47 10.35 5.67
CA LEU A 377 24.15 11.21 6.80
C LEU A 377 23.39 10.49 7.90
N SER A 378 22.67 9.44 7.58
CA SER A 378 21.91 8.65 8.56
C SER A 378 22.05 7.16 8.28
N ALA A 379 21.87 6.33 9.31
CA ALA A 379 21.94 4.87 9.20
C ALA A 379 21.01 4.18 10.19
N GLY A 380 20.44 3.05 9.76
CA GLY A 380 19.68 2.14 10.62
C GLY A 380 18.33 2.66 11.11
N GLY A 381 17.77 3.65 10.43
CA GLY A 381 16.47 4.24 10.75
C GLY A 381 15.53 4.32 9.55
N VAL A 382 14.46 5.09 9.73
CA VAL A 382 13.57 5.52 8.66
C VAL A 382 13.62 7.02 8.60
N PHE A 383 14.39 7.53 7.66
CA PHE A 383 14.55 8.95 7.45
C PHE A 383 14.05 9.33 6.06
N PHE A 384 13.40 10.48 5.98
CA PHE A 384 12.75 10.91 4.74
C PHE A 384 12.76 12.43 4.56
N LYS A 385 12.53 12.86 3.31
CA LYS A 385 12.33 14.25 2.91
C LYS A 385 13.45 15.19 3.39
N PRO A 386 14.67 15.11 2.84
CA PRO A 386 15.73 16.03 3.21
C PRO A 386 15.44 17.47 2.79
N ALA A 387 15.75 18.42 3.68
CA ALA A 387 15.71 19.86 3.46
C ALA A 387 17.05 20.49 3.83
N TRP A 388 17.63 21.26 2.92
CA TRP A 388 18.91 21.93 3.13
C TRP A 388 18.78 23.18 3.99
N SER A 389 19.80 23.43 4.84
CA SER A 389 20.02 24.78 5.38
C SER A 389 20.43 25.74 4.26
N PRO A 390 20.11 27.05 4.35
CA PRO A 390 20.43 28.03 3.31
C PRO A 390 21.93 28.16 2.99
N ASP A 391 22.79 27.88 3.96
CA ASP A 391 24.25 27.87 3.81
C ASP A 391 24.80 26.54 3.25
N GLY A 392 23.92 25.53 3.07
CA GLY A 392 24.29 24.21 2.58
C GLY A 392 25.16 23.38 3.53
N GLN A 393 25.33 23.80 4.80
CA GLN A 393 26.18 23.09 5.77
C GLN A 393 25.43 21.98 6.51
N SER A 394 24.11 22.05 6.58
CA SER A 394 23.27 21.09 7.29
C SER A 394 22.13 20.60 6.42
N VAL A 395 21.67 19.39 6.72
CA VAL A 395 20.44 18.80 6.15
C VAL A 395 19.53 18.42 7.31
N VAL A 396 18.29 18.90 7.27
CA VAL A 396 17.22 18.47 8.17
C VAL A 396 16.38 17.42 7.45
N PHE A 397 15.96 16.38 8.16
CA PHE A 397 15.16 15.31 7.59
C PHE A 397 14.16 14.78 8.61
N GLY A 398 13.06 14.25 8.09
CA GLY A 398 11.98 13.68 8.88
C GLY A 398 12.29 12.27 9.35
N SER A 399 11.62 11.88 10.43
CA SER A 399 11.50 10.51 10.88
C SER A 399 10.15 10.32 11.57
N PHE A 400 9.86 9.10 12.04
CA PHE A 400 8.70 8.89 12.89
C PHE A 400 8.91 9.56 14.24
N GLY A 401 7.93 10.39 14.63
CA GLY A 401 7.93 11.09 15.92
C GLY A 401 8.87 12.27 16.03
N GLY A 402 9.52 12.76 14.95
CA GLY A 402 10.35 13.94 15.04
C GLY A 402 11.13 14.33 13.81
N LEU A 403 11.81 15.47 13.92
CA LEU A 403 12.80 15.94 12.95
C LEU A 403 14.20 15.75 13.47
N TYR A 404 15.11 15.40 12.57
CA TYR A 404 16.54 15.22 12.80
C TYR A 404 17.34 16.15 11.89
N TRP A 405 18.57 16.38 12.23
CA TRP A 405 19.52 17.09 11.38
C TRP A 405 20.90 16.46 11.46
N ALA A 406 21.69 16.64 10.43
CA ALA A 406 23.09 16.26 10.39
C ALA A 406 23.89 17.26 9.55
N ARG A 407 25.20 17.31 9.76
CA ARG A 407 26.10 18.04 8.89
C ARG A 407 26.14 17.40 7.51
N SER A 408 26.10 18.22 6.48
CA SER A 408 26.07 17.74 5.08
C SER A 408 27.36 17.06 4.61
N ASP A 409 28.46 17.24 5.34
CA ASP A 409 29.74 16.58 5.12
C ASP A 409 29.86 15.19 5.81
N GLY A 410 28.82 14.76 6.52
CA GLY A 410 28.80 13.48 7.25
C GLY A 410 29.65 13.45 8.52
N ALA A 411 30.22 14.58 8.97
CA ALA A 411 31.08 14.65 10.14
C ALA A 411 30.30 14.49 11.47
N SER A 412 28.99 14.39 11.47
CA SER A 412 28.16 14.16 12.65
C SER A 412 27.12 13.07 12.44
N GLN A 413 26.81 12.32 13.50
CA GLN A 413 25.63 11.46 13.51
C GLN A 413 24.36 12.32 13.52
N PRO A 414 23.21 11.78 13.06
CA PRO A 414 21.92 12.46 13.16
C PRO A 414 21.61 12.88 14.58
N GLN A 415 21.22 14.12 14.74
CA GLN A 415 20.82 14.68 16.04
C GLN A 415 19.32 15.00 15.99
N LEU A 416 18.60 14.65 17.06
CA LEU A 416 17.19 15.00 17.20
C LEU A 416 17.05 16.52 17.32
N LEU A 417 16.30 17.14 16.39
CA LEU A 417 16.00 18.56 16.42
C LEU A 417 14.84 18.85 17.38
N PHE A 418 13.74 18.12 17.23
CA PHE A 418 12.64 18.05 18.20
C PHE A 418 11.79 16.80 17.97
N SER A 419 11.03 16.39 18.99
CA SER A 419 10.07 15.30 18.94
C SER A 419 8.64 15.82 18.97
N THR A 420 7.74 15.09 18.33
CA THR A 420 6.28 15.33 18.35
C THR A 420 5.54 14.03 18.64
N ARG A 421 4.27 14.15 19.04
CA ARG A 421 3.38 13.00 19.19
C ARG A 421 2.82 12.52 17.87
N GLN A 422 2.95 13.33 16.82
CA GLN A 422 2.52 12.95 15.48
C GLN A 422 3.48 11.95 14.86
N ALA A 423 2.91 11.07 14.08
CA ALA A 423 3.63 9.93 13.57
C ALA A 423 4.64 10.25 12.48
N VAL A 424 4.30 11.14 11.58
CA VAL A 424 5.10 11.49 10.41
C VAL A 424 5.35 12.98 10.41
N VAL A 425 6.61 13.37 10.40
CA VAL A 425 7.02 14.78 10.37
C VAL A 425 7.94 14.97 9.17
N GLN A 426 7.61 15.90 8.29
CA GLN A 426 8.32 16.12 7.04
C GLN A 426 8.80 17.58 6.94
N PRO A 427 10.11 17.84 6.91
CA PRO A 427 10.63 19.17 6.68
C PRO A 427 10.51 19.54 5.19
N TRP A 428 10.25 20.79 4.89
CA TRP A 428 10.07 21.26 3.52
C TRP A 428 11.09 22.31 3.12
N SER A 429 11.13 23.43 3.81
CA SER A 429 12.04 24.52 3.48
C SER A 429 12.40 25.39 4.69
N MET A 430 13.57 26.04 4.64
CA MET A 430 13.99 27.04 5.63
C MET A 430 13.89 28.44 5.07
N THR A 431 13.67 29.42 5.94
CA THR A 431 13.83 30.84 5.59
C THR A 431 15.25 31.14 5.09
N PRO A 432 15.46 32.09 4.20
CA PRO A 432 16.78 32.42 3.67
C PRO A 432 17.82 32.82 4.74
N ASP A 433 17.36 33.34 5.88
CA ASP A 433 18.19 33.65 7.04
C ASP A 433 18.47 32.44 7.96
N GLY A 434 17.91 31.27 7.63
CA GLY A 434 18.06 30.03 8.39
C GLY A 434 17.37 30.00 9.77
N LYS A 435 16.55 31.02 10.09
CA LYS A 435 15.97 31.15 11.43
C LYS A 435 14.61 30.46 11.61
N ARG A 436 13.99 29.99 10.57
CA ARG A 436 12.75 29.22 10.67
C ARG A 436 12.74 28.07 9.68
N LEU A 437 12.17 26.96 10.10
CA LEU A 437 11.88 25.80 9.24
C LEU A 437 10.37 25.64 9.10
N VAL A 438 9.91 25.44 7.88
CA VAL A 438 8.54 25.02 7.57
C VAL A 438 8.52 23.51 7.42
N PHE A 439 7.56 22.86 8.06
CA PHE A 439 7.38 21.43 8.03
C PHE A 439 5.89 21.07 8.07
N SER A 440 5.55 19.86 7.69
CA SER A 440 4.23 19.29 7.96
C SER A 440 4.33 18.19 9.01
N ASP A 441 3.30 18.09 9.86
CA ASP A 441 3.09 16.92 10.70
C ASP A 441 1.74 16.27 10.38
N GLY A 442 1.67 14.95 10.58
CA GLY A 442 0.55 14.13 10.14
C GLY A 442 0.91 13.30 8.91
N SER A 443 0.10 12.27 8.67
CA SER A 443 0.25 11.36 7.54
C SER A 443 -0.86 11.57 6.51
N GLY A 444 -0.52 11.35 5.24
CA GLY A 444 -1.50 11.29 4.15
C GLY A 444 -2.38 12.54 4.06
N PHE A 445 -3.67 12.38 4.32
CA PHE A 445 -4.71 13.41 4.15
C PHE A 445 -4.85 14.36 5.34
N ALA A 446 -4.18 14.10 6.46
CA ALA A 446 -4.23 14.90 7.68
C ALA A 446 -3.00 15.79 7.90
N ALA A 447 -2.12 15.91 6.91
CA ALA A 447 -0.90 16.71 7.03
C ALA A 447 -1.23 18.20 7.20
N GLN A 448 -0.64 18.83 8.23
CA GLN A 448 -0.83 20.25 8.55
C GLN A 448 0.50 20.99 8.53
N LEU A 449 0.47 22.26 8.13
CA LEU A 449 1.67 23.09 8.05
C LEU A 449 1.99 23.79 9.36
N TRP A 450 3.24 23.64 9.75
CA TRP A 450 3.83 24.23 10.93
C TRP A 450 5.08 25.03 10.57
N SER A 451 5.48 25.91 11.44
CA SER A 451 6.81 26.50 11.43
C SER A 451 7.47 26.41 12.81
N VAL A 452 8.79 26.27 12.82
CA VAL A 452 9.57 26.23 14.05
C VAL A 452 10.75 27.20 13.96
N PRO A 453 10.96 28.05 15.00
CA PRO A 453 12.15 28.87 15.08
C PRO A 453 13.41 28.01 15.21
N LEU A 454 14.48 28.42 14.55
CA LEU A 454 15.79 27.76 14.60
C LEU A 454 16.87 28.72 15.09
N GLU A 455 17.77 28.20 15.92
CA GLU A 455 18.99 28.85 16.36
C GLU A 455 20.18 28.01 15.94
N SER A 456 21.15 28.64 15.31
CA SER A 456 22.45 28.02 15.01
C SER A 456 23.52 28.61 15.88
N ALA A 457 24.12 27.80 16.73
CA ALA A 457 25.21 28.22 17.64
C ALA A 457 26.30 27.15 17.69
N GLY A 458 27.54 27.52 17.39
CA GLY A 458 28.68 26.60 17.46
C GLY A 458 28.59 25.42 16.50
N GLY A 459 27.89 25.57 15.36
CA GLY A 459 27.67 24.50 14.37
C GLY A 459 26.60 23.50 14.78
N GLN A 460 25.82 23.78 15.83
CA GLN A 460 24.66 23.00 16.26
C GLN A 460 23.37 23.74 15.93
N LEU A 461 22.37 22.99 15.44
CA LEU A 461 21.04 23.48 15.17
C LEU A 461 20.13 23.15 16.35
N LYS A 462 19.39 24.14 16.85
CA LYS A 462 18.40 23.98 17.93
C LYS A 462 17.05 24.49 17.47
N ALA A 463 15.99 23.79 17.81
CA ALA A 463 14.63 24.20 17.54
C ALA A 463 14.01 24.87 18.77
N GLY A 464 13.25 25.94 18.54
CA GLY A 464 12.35 26.53 19.50
C GLY A 464 11.02 25.78 19.57
N LYS A 465 9.96 26.44 20.01
CA LYS A 465 8.63 25.85 20.08
C LYS A 465 7.97 25.88 18.70
N PRO A 466 7.47 24.75 18.16
CA PRO A 466 6.69 24.73 16.93
C PRO A 466 5.38 25.51 17.06
N GLU A 467 4.98 26.16 15.99
CA GLU A 467 3.76 26.95 15.86
C GLU A 467 3.02 26.52 14.60
N HIS A 468 1.69 26.42 14.67
CA HIS A 468 0.89 26.23 13.46
C HIS A 468 1.09 27.40 12.51
N PHE A 469 1.49 27.10 11.29
CA PHE A 469 1.44 28.10 10.22
C PHE A 469 0.03 28.22 9.67
N LEU A 470 -0.63 27.10 9.41
CA LEU A 470 -1.99 27.05 8.90
C LEU A 470 -2.78 25.98 9.65
N LYS A 471 -3.93 26.40 10.23
CA LYS A 471 -4.92 25.48 10.80
C LYS A 471 -6.01 25.29 9.77
N SER A 472 -6.08 24.12 9.16
CA SER A 472 -7.10 23.76 8.19
C SER A 472 -7.66 22.37 8.49
N ALA A 473 -8.84 22.06 7.92
CA ALA A 473 -9.41 20.71 7.95
C ALA A 473 -8.95 19.88 6.74
N PHE A 474 -8.00 20.40 5.96
CA PHE A 474 -7.55 19.82 4.71
C PHE A 474 -6.09 19.39 4.82
N ARG A 475 -5.65 18.55 3.87
CA ARG A 475 -4.24 18.26 3.71
C ARG A 475 -3.53 19.49 3.15
N ASP A 476 -2.54 19.98 3.90
CA ASP A 476 -1.63 21.03 3.48
C ASP A 476 -0.19 20.51 3.60
N ALA A 477 0.54 20.45 2.52
CA ALA A 477 1.86 19.83 2.47
C ALA A 477 2.77 20.48 1.42
N GLU A 478 3.98 19.94 1.26
CA GLU A 478 4.94 20.30 0.21
C GLU A 478 5.19 21.79 0.11
N ALA A 479 5.52 22.40 1.25
CA ALA A 479 5.55 23.84 1.44
C ALA A 479 6.94 24.44 1.25
N PHE A 480 7.12 25.28 0.25
CA PHE A 480 8.39 25.89 -0.10
C PHE A 480 8.35 27.41 -0.06
N LEU A 481 9.33 27.97 0.64
CA LEU A 481 9.52 29.42 0.73
C LEU A 481 10.14 29.97 -0.55
N ALA A 482 9.64 31.11 -0.99
CA ALA A 482 10.25 31.89 -2.05
C ALA A 482 11.68 32.36 -1.65
N PRO A 483 12.56 32.66 -2.62
CA PRO A 483 13.93 33.10 -2.33
C PRO A 483 14.03 34.35 -1.48
N ASP A 484 13.02 35.21 -1.48
CA ASP A 484 12.94 36.40 -0.64
C ASP A 484 12.43 36.13 0.79
N GLY A 485 11.98 34.90 1.07
CA GLY A 485 11.43 34.47 2.35
C GLY A 485 10.06 35.05 2.70
N LYS A 486 9.39 35.75 1.77
CA LYS A 486 8.13 36.45 2.02
C LYS A 486 6.88 35.69 1.57
N TRP A 487 7.06 34.64 0.79
CA TRP A 487 5.95 33.87 0.20
C TRP A 487 6.18 32.38 0.44
N LEU A 488 5.11 31.68 0.77
CA LEU A 488 5.08 30.21 0.91
C LEU A 488 4.14 29.64 -0.13
N ALA A 489 4.66 28.80 -1.04
CA ALA A 489 3.87 27.98 -1.93
C ALA A 489 3.68 26.59 -1.31
N TYR A 490 2.47 26.03 -1.36
CA TYR A 490 2.14 24.72 -0.84
C TYR A 490 1.01 24.08 -1.64
N ASP A 491 0.89 22.77 -1.57
CA ASP A 491 -0.26 22.07 -2.11
C ASP A 491 -1.32 21.83 -1.04
N SER A 492 -2.61 21.89 -1.44
CA SER A 492 -3.75 21.68 -0.58
C SER A 492 -4.92 21.08 -1.33
N ASN A 493 -5.65 20.17 -0.69
CA ASN A 493 -6.88 19.59 -1.23
C ASN A 493 -8.16 20.36 -0.84
N SER A 494 -8.04 21.57 -0.36
CA SER A 494 -9.15 22.39 0.14
C SER A 494 -10.22 22.71 -0.91
N SER A 495 -9.91 22.61 -2.20
CA SER A 495 -10.86 22.78 -3.32
C SER A 495 -11.43 21.46 -3.86
N GLY A 496 -11.21 20.33 -3.17
CA GLY A 496 -11.67 19.00 -3.59
C GLY A 496 -10.64 18.20 -4.39
N SER A 497 -9.58 18.86 -4.87
CA SER A 497 -8.40 18.25 -5.51
C SER A 497 -7.15 18.96 -5.03
N ASP A 498 -5.99 18.31 -5.14
CA ASP A 498 -4.72 18.96 -4.81
C ASP A 498 -4.44 20.09 -5.78
N GLU A 499 -4.29 21.29 -5.25
CA GLU A 499 -4.01 22.50 -5.98
C GLU A 499 -2.89 23.29 -5.30
N ILE A 500 -2.21 24.12 -6.06
CA ILE A 500 -1.15 25.01 -5.54
C ILE A 500 -1.74 26.31 -5.03
N TYR A 501 -1.34 26.65 -3.82
CA TYR A 501 -1.66 27.91 -3.18
C TYR A 501 -0.39 28.65 -2.77
N VAL A 502 -0.47 29.99 -2.73
CA VAL A 502 0.57 30.87 -2.21
C VAL A 502 -0.01 31.70 -1.07
N ARG A 503 0.76 31.85 0.00
CA ARG A 503 0.48 32.77 1.13
C ARG A 503 1.68 33.63 1.44
N ALA A 504 1.46 34.76 2.08
CA ALA A 504 2.53 35.52 2.68
C ALA A 504 3.19 34.76 3.85
N PHE A 505 4.46 34.95 4.06
CA PHE A 505 5.19 34.36 5.18
C PHE A 505 5.98 35.45 5.95
N PRO A 506 5.75 35.64 7.25
CA PRO A 506 4.71 35.03 8.07
C PRO A 506 3.29 35.32 7.53
N ASP A 507 2.30 34.46 7.87
CA ASP A 507 0.94 34.62 7.33
C ASP A 507 0.32 35.96 7.76
N ASN A 508 -0.14 36.72 6.79
CA ASN A 508 -0.84 37.99 6.98
C ASN A 508 -2.25 37.99 6.39
N GLY A 509 -2.79 36.78 6.05
CA GLY A 509 -4.14 36.58 5.54
C GLY A 509 -4.31 36.57 4.02
N GLY A 510 -3.28 36.86 3.24
CA GLY A 510 -3.33 36.77 1.77
C GLY A 510 -3.32 35.30 1.29
N LEU A 511 -4.21 34.93 0.38
CA LEU A 511 -4.29 33.60 -0.24
C LEU A 511 -4.50 33.72 -1.74
N TRP A 512 -3.63 33.09 -2.50
CA TRP A 512 -3.70 33.03 -3.97
C TRP A 512 -3.73 31.58 -4.43
N LYS A 513 -4.79 31.18 -5.13
CA LYS A 513 -4.87 29.90 -5.82
C LYS A 513 -4.13 30.01 -7.15
N ILE A 514 -3.15 29.15 -7.39
CA ILE A 514 -2.24 29.22 -8.54
C ILE A 514 -2.67 28.24 -9.65
N SER A 515 -3.08 27.04 -9.27
CA SER A 515 -3.50 26.00 -10.20
C SER A 515 -5.02 25.79 -10.16
N ASN A 516 -5.60 25.22 -11.24
CA ASN A 516 -7.04 24.97 -11.36
C ASN A 516 -7.37 23.56 -11.90
N ASN A 517 -6.39 22.82 -12.37
CA ASN A 517 -6.54 21.49 -12.97
C ASN A 517 -5.59 20.47 -12.30
N GLY A 518 -5.46 20.60 -10.99
CA GLY A 518 -4.49 19.86 -10.22
C GLY A 518 -3.14 20.55 -10.12
N GLY A 519 -2.43 20.31 -9.00
CA GLY A 519 -1.08 20.85 -8.78
C GLY A 519 -0.46 20.25 -7.53
N ARG A 520 0.81 19.83 -7.65
CA ARG A 520 1.61 19.27 -6.54
C ARG A 520 3.05 19.71 -6.65
N ASN A 521 3.82 19.56 -5.59
CA ASN A 521 5.26 19.81 -5.55
C ASN A 521 5.66 21.20 -6.04
N PRO A 522 5.19 22.31 -5.46
CA PRO A 522 5.57 23.64 -5.91
C PRO A 522 7.06 23.91 -5.61
N ILE A 523 7.78 24.51 -6.55
CA ILE A 523 9.17 24.94 -6.37
C ILE A 523 9.37 26.33 -6.99
N TRP A 524 9.97 27.22 -6.22
CA TRP A 524 10.34 28.53 -6.68
C TRP A 524 11.66 28.51 -7.47
N SER A 525 11.70 29.21 -8.59
CA SER A 525 12.96 29.50 -9.25
C SER A 525 13.82 30.41 -8.36
N ARG A 526 15.12 30.15 -8.29
CA ARG A 526 16.03 30.91 -7.41
C ARG A 526 16.24 32.36 -7.82
N ASN A 527 15.94 32.68 -9.08
CA ASN A 527 15.94 34.07 -9.55
C ASN A 527 14.72 34.88 -9.05
N GLY A 528 13.74 34.20 -8.38
CA GLY A 528 12.57 34.86 -7.81
C GLY A 528 11.54 35.34 -8.81
N HIS A 529 11.46 34.76 -10.02
CA HIS A 529 10.52 35.20 -11.04
C HIS A 529 9.47 34.18 -11.43
N GLU A 530 9.68 32.89 -11.09
CA GLU A 530 8.77 31.83 -11.48
C GLU A 530 8.51 30.85 -10.32
N LEU A 531 7.31 30.32 -10.29
CA LEU A 531 6.88 29.19 -9.49
C LEU A 531 6.55 28.04 -10.43
N LEU A 532 7.24 26.89 -10.27
CA LEU A 532 6.98 25.67 -11.01
C LEU A 532 6.17 24.71 -10.14
N TYR A 533 5.32 23.89 -10.77
CA TYR A 533 4.57 22.83 -10.11
C TYR A 533 4.20 21.73 -11.11
N GLN A 534 3.94 20.53 -10.62
CA GLN A 534 3.51 19.41 -11.44
C GLN A 534 1.98 19.34 -11.49
N ALA A 535 1.42 19.23 -12.70
CA ALA A 535 0.00 18.99 -12.97
C ALA A 535 -0.14 17.73 -13.85
N GLY A 536 -0.54 16.60 -13.28
CA GLY A 536 -0.46 15.31 -13.95
C GLY A 536 0.98 14.99 -14.37
N ASP A 537 1.19 14.69 -15.66
CA ASP A 537 2.53 14.45 -16.22
C ASP A 537 3.29 15.70 -16.61
N GLN A 538 2.62 16.86 -16.62
CA GLN A 538 3.20 18.12 -17.08
C GLN A 538 3.87 18.89 -15.95
N MET A 539 4.94 19.60 -16.30
CA MET A 539 5.51 20.66 -15.48
C MET A 539 4.95 22.00 -15.94
N MET A 540 4.34 22.72 -15.02
CA MET A 540 3.77 24.05 -15.25
C MET A 540 4.69 25.10 -14.64
N ALA A 541 4.74 26.28 -15.24
CA ALA A 541 5.41 27.46 -14.71
C ALA A 541 4.47 28.65 -14.66
N VAL A 542 4.58 29.43 -13.59
CA VAL A 542 3.83 30.67 -13.37
C VAL A 542 4.82 31.79 -13.08
N SER A 543 4.89 32.78 -13.95
CA SER A 543 5.59 34.03 -13.65
C SER A 543 4.80 34.83 -12.62
N TYR A 544 5.49 35.53 -11.74
CA TYR A 544 4.84 36.39 -10.76
C TYR A 544 5.60 37.69 -10.52
N SER A 545 4.90 38.66 -10.02
CA SER A 545 5.50 39.86 -9.45
C SER A 545 5.03 40.02 -7.99
N ALA A 546 5.92 40.55 -7.15
CA ALA A 546 5.63 40.84 -5.75
C ALA A 546 6.05 42.29 -5.48
N LYS A 547 5.07 43.19 -5.32
CA LYS A 547 5.29 44.60 -5.00
C LYS A 547 4.39 45.04 -3.87
N ASP A 548 4.94 45.80 -2.95
CA ASP A 548 4.20 46.44 -1.84
C ASP A 548 3.35 45.45 -1.00
N GLY A 549 3.86 44.21 -0.83
CA GLY A 549 3.16 43.14 -0.08
C GLY A 549 2.02 42.46 -0.84
N ALA A 550 1.82 42.79 -2.12
CA ALA A 550 0.87 42.10 -2.98
C ALA A 550 1.58 41.08 -3.90
N PHE A 551 1.01 39.89 -3.99
CA PHE A 551 1.45 38.82 -4.89
C PHE A 551 0.56 38.82 -6.13
N ALA A 552 1.15 38.92 -7.32
CA ALA A 552 0.44 38.95 -8.59
C ALA A 552 0.96 37.83 -9.52
N PRO A 553 0.32 36.67 -9.55
CA PRO A 553 0.68 35.58 -10.45
C PRO A 553 0.11 35.83 -11.86
N GLU A 554 0.86 35.44 -12.89
CA GLU A 554 0.39 35.33 -14.25
C GLU A 554 -0.34 34.01 -14.50
N LYS A 555 -0.83 33.81 -15.72
CA LYS A 555 -1.45 32.51 -16.08
C LYS A 555 -0.40 31.40 -16.17
N PRO A 556 -0.70 30.21 -15.66
CA PRO A 556 0.17 29.05 -15.82
C PRO A 556 0.42 28.72 -17.30
N ARG A 557 1.66 28.36 -17.62
CA ARG A 557 2.07 27.84 -18.92
C ARG A 557 2.77 26.50 -18.77
N VAL A 558 2.71 25.66 -19.79
CA VAL A 558 3.47 24.41 -19.81
C VAL A 558 4.96 24.74 -19.93
N TRP A 559 5.76 24.25 -18.99
CA TRP A 559 7.22 24.35 -19.01
C TRP A 559 7.84 23.10 -19.65
N LEU A 560 7.27 21.91 -19.37
CA LEU A 560 7.65 20.62 -19.95
C LEU A 560 6.41 19.72 -20.04
N ASP A 561 6.15 19.15 -21.22
CA ASP A 561 4.95 18.34 -21.46
C ASP A 561 4.95 17.01 -20.71
N LYS A 562 6.12 16.40 -20.49
CA LYS A 562 6.22 15.11 -19.81
C LYS A 562 7.47 15.05 -18.93
N VAL A 563 7.26 15.11 -17.62
CA VAL A 563 8.35 15.04 -16.63
C VAL A 563 9.00 13.66 -16.62
N GLY A 564 8.20 12.60 -16.67
CA GLY A 564 8.69 11.21 -16.76
C GLY A 564 9.44 10.74 -15.53
N GLY A 565 9.08 11.21 -14.33
CA GLY A 565 9.71 10.84 -13.07
C GLY A 565 8.79 10.94 -11.86
N ILE A 566 9.22 10.36 -10.74
CA ILE A 566 8.44 10.28 -9.49
C ILE A 566 8.75 11.41 -8.50
N ALA A 567 9.90 12.06 -8.64
CA ALA A 567 10.32 13.23 -7.86
C ALA A 567 11.28 14.08 -8.68
N TRP A 568 11.35 15.35 -8.36
CA TRP A 568 12.17 16.30 -9.11
C TRP A 568 12.58 17.51 -8.26
N ASP A 569 13.61 18.22 -8.73
CA ASP A 569 14.02 19.51 -8.20
C ASP A 569 14.55 20.41 -9.32
N LEU A 570 14.51 21.73 -9.12
CA LEU A 570 14.89 22.71 -10.14
C LEU A 570 16.35 23.12 -9.97
N SER A 571 17.11 23.12 -11.08
CA SER A 571 18.49 23.64 -11.08
C SER A 571 18.54 25.11 -10.63
N PRO A 572 19.64 25.56 -10.03
CA PRO A 572 19.77 26.95 -9.54
C PRO A 572 19.57 28.02 -10.62
N ASP A 573 19.92 27.71 -11.87
CA ASP A 573 19.75 28.59 -13.02
C ASP A 573 18.33 28.58 -13.63
N GLY A 574 17.44 27.68 -13.09
CA GLY A 574 16.07 27.55 -13.54
C GLY A 574 15.88 26.91 -14.92
N LYS A 575 16.92 26.31 -15.50
CA LYS A 575 16.90 25.82 -16.89
C LYS A 575 16.67 24.32 -17.03
N ARG A 576 16.92 23.55 -15.97
CA ARG A 576 16.82 22.10 -15.97
C ARG A 576 16.17 21.60 -14.70
N LEU A 577 15.47 20.49 -14.82
CA LEU A 577 15.00 19.70 -13.68
C LEU A 577 15.96 18.55 -13.42
N LEU A 578 16.24 18.29 -12.15
CA LEU A 578 16.80 17.03 -11.71
C LEU A 578 15.64 16.10 -11.42
N VAL A 579 15.59 14.95 -12.07
CA VAL A 579 14.42 14.04 -12.03
C VAL A 579 14.85 12.65 -11.59
N LEU A 580 14.09 12.05 -10.68
CA LEU A 580 14.13 10.62 -10.39
C LEU A 580 13.30 9.88 -11.44
N ALA A 581 13.95 9.23 -12.38
CA ALA A 581 13.30 8.43 -13.39
C ALA A 581 13.31 6.95 -12.99
N PRO A 582 12.23 6.18 -13.21
CA PRO A 582 12.26 4.74 -13.04
C PRO A 582 13.43 4.10 -13.81
N ALA A 583 14.12 3.16 -13.17
CA ALA A 583 15.21 2.44 -13.81
C ALA A 583 14.63 1.41 -14.79
N GLY A 584 14.93 1.57 -16.08
CA GLY A 584 14.47 0.69 -17.15
C GLY A 584 14.51 1.41 -18.49
N SER A 585 14.35 0.67 -19.59
CA SER A 585 14.20 1.28 -20.92
C SER A 585 12.93 2.16 -20.95
N PRO A 586 12.88 3.28 -21.68
CA PRO A 586 11.65 4.04 -21.92
C PRO A 586 10.48 3.18 -22.43
N ASP A 587 10.80 2.05 -23.08
CA ASP A 587 9.83 1.03 -23.50
C ASP A 587 9.42 0.08 -22.37
N ALA A 588 10.17 0.03 -21.25
CA ALA A 588 9.82 -0.77 -20.07
C ALA A 588 8.84 -0.05 -19.12
N ALA A 589 8.64 1.25 -19.30
CA ALA A 589 7.54 1.99 -18.68
C ALA A 589 6.22 1.76 -19.44
N LYS A 590 5.94 0.51 -19.86
CA LYS A 590 4.56 0.16 -20.21
C LYS A 590 3.74 0.37 -18.95
N PRO A 591 2.57 1.05 -19.06
CA PRO A 591 1.65 1.12 -17.92
C PRO A 591 1.46 -0.30 -17.41
N GLU A 592 1.69 -0.51 -16.11
CA GLU A 592 1.44 -1.82 -15.52
C GLU A 592 -0.05 -2.06 -15.49
N HIS A 593 -0.52 -2.74 -16.51
CA HIS A 593 -1.93 -3.07 -16.73
C HIS A 593 -2.19 -4.57 -16.68
N GLU A 594 -1.23 -5.35 -16.18
CA GLU A 594 -1.35 -6.81 -16.10
C GLU A 594 -1.30 -7.29 -14.65
N VAL A 595 -2.15 -8.25 -14.35
CA VAL A 595 -2.12 -9.04 -13.12
C VAL A 595 -2.17 -10.52 -13.45
N VAL A 596 -1.72 -11.36 -12.54
CA VAL A 596 -1.78 -12.81 -12.72
C VAL A 596 -2.96 -13.36 -11.94
N LEU A 597 -3.82 -14.11 -12.60
CA LEU A 597 -4.84 -14.93 -11.98
C LEU A 597 -4.37 -16.39 -11.93
N PHE A 598 -4.25 -16.94 -10.74
CA PHE A 598 -3.91 -18.34 -10.53
C PHE A 598 -5.15 -19.08 -10.02
N GLN A 599 -5.79 -19.83 -10.90
CA GLN A 599 -6.94 -20.67 -10.57
C GLN A 599 -6.50 -21.98 -9.92
N ASN A 600 -7.37 -22.54 -9.07
CA ASN A 600 -7.11 -23.79 -8.34
C ASN A 600 -5.85 -23.74 -7.45
N PHE A 601 -5.57 -22.57 -6.89
CA PHE A 601 -4.43 -22.37 -6.00
C PHE A 601 -4.51 -23.26 -4.74
N PHE A 602 -5.70 -23.67 -4.31
CA PHE A 602 -5.87 -24.67 -3.25
C PHE A 602 -5.15 -25.98 -3.56
N GLU A 603 -5.32 -26.51 -4.78
CA GLU A 603 -4.69 -27.76 -5.16
C GLU A 603 -3.17 -27.63 -5.20
N TYR A 604 -2.68 -26.47 -5.64
CA TYR A 604 -1.26 -26.17 -5.59
C TYR A 604 -0.73 -26.14 -4.16
N LEU A 605 -1.46 -25.53 -3.21
CA LEU A 605 -1.07 -25.50 -1.80
C LEU A 605 -1.06 -26.90 -1.17
N ARG A 606 -2.04 -27.76 -1.49
CA ARG A 606 -2.07 -29.15 -1.00
C ARG A 606 -0.85 -29.95 -1.45
N GLN A 607 -0.37 -29.70 -2.66
CA GLN A 607 0.83 -30.37 -3.18
C GLN A 607 2.13 -29.82 -2.58
N LYS A 608 2.22 -28.49 -2.39
CA LYS A 608 3.44 -27.82 -1.93
C LYS A 608 3.62 -27.80 -0.42
N ALA A 609 2.54 -27.66 0.32
CA ALA A 609 2.51 -27.59 1.77
C ALA A 609 1.48 -28.61 2.34
N PRO A 610 1.71 -29.92 2.18
CA PRO A 610 0.76 -30.91 2.64
C PRO A 610 0.54 -30.80 4.14
N VAL A 611 -0.73 -30.90 4.56
CA VAL A 611 -1.07 -31.05 5.99
C VAL A 611 -0.42 -32.34 6.47
N GLY A 612 0.47 -32.26 7.46
CA GLY A 612 1.19 -33.42 7.99
C GLY A 612 0.24 -34.56 8.32
N LYS A 613 0.66 -35.79 7.97
CA LYS A 613 -0.02 -37.01 8.35
C LYS A 613 0.13 -37.26 9.84
#